data_cb91318f2c4fe4dc4d329f65ba4e1482
#
_entry.id   cb91318f2c4fe4dc4d329f65ba4e1482
#
_cell.length_a   1.000
_cell.length_b   1.000
_cell.length_c   1.000
_cell.angle_alpha   90.00
_cell.angle_beta   90.00
_cell.angle_gamma   90.00
#
_symmetry.space_group_name_H-M   'P 1'
#
loop_
_entity.id
_entity.type
_entity.pdbx_description
1 polymer ?
#
loop_
_entity_poly.entity_id
_entity_poly.type
_entity_poly.pdbx_seq_one_letter_code
_entity_poly.pdbx_strand_id
1 'polypeptide(L)'
;IRTLAAFSLAITVNLAAASEPIVFPKTTIDIGMVVTDLDASVAFYTDGIGFKELDGFQVDSTLAGSAGLTDNKPLDVRVLVLGNDKTATKLKLMQIAKTSPRSGDNDFIHSHTGFRYLTIIIADTSAALSRLKKIGVIPLAKSPVTLPQNLVPGMSLTCVKDPDGNLVELIGPTP
;
A
#
# COMPACT_ATOMS: atom_id res chain seq x y z
N ILE A 1 -79.47 14.73 -13.05
CA ILE A 1 -78.47 15.04 -12.05
C ILE A 1 -77.29 14.10 -12.29
N ARG A 2 -76.15 14.63 -12.80
CA ARG A 2 -74.90 13.86 -12.99
C ARG A 2 -73.91 14.31 -11.92
N THR A 3 -73.55 13.38 -11.05
CA THR A 3 -72.53 13.59 -10.00
C THR A 3 -71.15 13.38 -10.57
N LEU A 4 -70.32 14.43 -10.58
CA LEU A 4 -68.89 14.31 -10.91
C LEU A 4 -68.14 13.82 -9.65
N ALA A 5 -67.48 12.68 -9.76
CA ALA A 5 -66.55 12.21 -8.77
C ALA A 5 -65.16 12.83 -9.06
N ALA A 6 -64.65 13.65 -8.14
CA ALA A 6 -63.26 14.15 -8.21
C ALA A 6 -62.28 13.12 -7.69
N PHE A 7 -61.40 12.65 -8.57
CA PHE A 7 -60.26 11.81 -8.19
C PHE A 7 -59.11 12.70 -7.73
N SER A 8 -58.77 12.65 -6.44
CA SER A 8 -57.62 13.33 -5.91
C SER A 8 -56.38 12.40 -6.03
N LEU A 9 -55.45 12.79 -6.89
CA LEU A 9 -54.19 12.08 -7.06
C LEU A 9 -53.19 12.57 -5.99
N ALA A 10 -52.95 11.78 -4.94
CA ALA A 10 -51.95 12.08 -3.95
C ALA A 10 -50.55 11.74 -4.51
N ILE A 11 -49.76 12.77 -4.83
CA ILE A 11 -48.35 12.61 -5.20
C ILE A 11 -47.56 12.45 -3.91
N THR A 12 -47.15 11.23 -3.60
CA THR A 12 -46.16 10.94 -2.53
C THR A 12 -44.78 11.31 -3.04
N VAL A 13 -44.28 12.46 -2.62
CA VAL A 13 -42.85 12.82 -2.82
C VAL A 13 -42.00 12.00 -1.87
N ASN A 14 -41.34 11.00 -2.42
CA ASN A 14 -40.36 10.20 -1.68
C ASN A 14 -39.09 11.05 -1.54
N LEU A 15 -38.94 11.78 -0.42
CA LEU A 15 -37.69 12.46 -0.07
C LEU A 15 -36.67 11.37 0.25
N ALA A 16 -35.80 11.04 -0.71
CA ALA A 16 -34.61 10.26 -0.41
C ALA A 16 -33.79 11.04 0.63
N ALA A 17 -33.66 10.50 1.82
CA ALA A 17 -32.78 11.07 2.83
C ALA A 17 -31.37 11.12 2.27
N ALA A 18 -30.79 12.31 2.14
CA ALA A 18 -29.40 12.46 1.77
C ALA A 18 -28.55 11.74 2.84
N SER A 19 -27.70 10.80 2.42
CA SER A 19 -26.81 10.13 3.35
C SER A 19 -25.84 11.16 3.94
N GLU A 20 -25.62 11.10 5.25
CA GLU A 20 -24.62 11.93 5.91
C GLU A 20 -23.24 11.74 5.23
N PRO A 21 -22.48 12.83 5.04
CA PRO A 21 -21.17 12.73 4.41
C PRO A 21 -20.22 11.88 5.25
N ILE A 22 -19.49 10.97 4.60
CA ILE A 22 -18.46 10.17 5.26
C ILE A 22 -17.26 11.09 5.56
N VAL A 23 -16.92 11.22 6.85
CA VAL A 23 -15.81 12.07 7.32
C VAL A 23 -14.64 11.21 7.77
N PHE A 24 -13.46 11.47 7.23
CA PHE A 24 -12.21 10.81 7.60
C PHE A 24 -11.34 11.80 8.40
N PRO A 25 -11.01 11.52 9.68
CA PRO A 25 -10.11 12.39 10.46
C PRO A 25 -8.68 12.42 9.92
N LYS A 26 -8.31 11.40 9.11
CA LYS A 26 -7.04 11.29 8.40
C LYS A 26 -7.31 10.66 7.02
N THR A 27 -6.80 11.27 5.97
CA THR A 27 -6.98 10.80 4.59
C THR A 27 -5.84 9.89 4.10
N THR A 28 -4.71 9.86 4.80
CA THR A 28 -3.60 8.93 4.52
C THR A 28 -3.94 7.55 5.08
N ILE A 29 -3.72 6.51 4.30
CA ILE A 29 -3.86 5.12 4.73
C ILE A 29 -2.51 4.57 5.19
N ASP A 30 -2.53 3.61 6.11
CA ASP A 30 -1.35 2.83 6.49
C ASP A 30 -1.44 1.45 5.81
N ILE A 31 -0.30 0.88 5.42
CA ILE A 31 -0.21 -0.41 4.72
C ILE A 31 0.43 -1.42 5.64
N GLY A 32 -0.24 -2.55 5.89
CA GLY A 32 0.33 -3.68 6.63
C GLY A 32 0.83 -4.76 5.67
N MET A 33 2.03 -5.30 5.94
CA MET A 33 2.64 -6.39 5.18
C MET A 33 3.18 -7.45 6.14
N VAL A 34 2.84 -8.71 5.89
CA VAL A 34 3.50 -9.85 6.52
C VAL A 34 4.73 -10.19 5.69
N VAL A 35 5.88 -10.32 6.36
CA VAL A 35 7.17 -10.60 5.74
C VAL A 35 7.78 -11.87 6.32
N THR A 36 8.62 -12.56 5.54
CA THR A 36 9.29 -13.79 5.98
C THR A 36 10.54 -13.50 6.83
N ASP A 37 11.23 -12.40 6.54
CA ASP A 37 12.39 -11.91 7.28
C ASP A 37 12.23 -10.40 7.53
N LEU A 38 11.98 -10.06 8.79
CA LEU A 38 11.68 -8.69 9.20
C LEU A 38 12.89 -7.76 9.03
N ASP A 39 14.09 -8.23 9.40
CA ASP A 39 15.31 -7.42 9.31
C ASP A 39 15.73 -7.20 7.84
N ALA A 40 15.66 -8.22 7.02
CA ALA A 40 15.92 -8.10 5.58
C ALA A 40 14.94 -7.13 4.90
N SER A 41 13.66 -7.19 5.26
CA SER A 41 12.64 -6.29 4.71
C SER A 41 12.84 -4.85 5.19
N VAL A 42 13.14 -4.64 6.48
CA VAL A 42 13.48 -3.31 7.01
C VAL A 42 14.69 -2.74 6.26
N ALA A 43 15.77 -3.49 6.11
CA ALA A 43 16.97 -3.04 5.38
C ALA A 43 16.65 -2.69 3.91
N PHE A 44 15.84 -3.49 3.23
CA PHE A 44 15.40 -3.17 1.86
C PHE A 44 14.68 -1.83 1.79
N TYR A 45 13.69 -1.62 2.64
CA TYR A 45 12.89 -0.40 2.60
C TYR A 45 13.64 0.82 3.13
N THR A 46 14.55 0.69 4.11
CA THR A 46 15.35 1.81 4.63
C THR A 46 16.55 2.13 3.75
N ASP A 47 17.44 1.18 3.52
CA ASP A 47 18.72 1.41 2.85
C ASP A 47 18.56 1.47 1.33
N GLY A 48 17.65 0.67 0.77
CA GLY A 48 17.38 0.62 -0.67
C GLY A 48 16.44 1.73 -1.12
N ILE A 49 15.26 1.78 -0.54
CA ILE A 49 14.19 2.69 -0.98
C ILE A 49 14.33 4.07 -0.33
N GLY A 50 14.65 4.14 0.97
CA GLY A 50 14.85 5.39 1.70
C GLY A 50 13.73 5.71 2.69
N PHE A 51 12.97 4.71 3.15
CA PHE A 51 12.09 4.89 4.30
C PHE A 51 12.88 5.15 5.57
N LYS A 52 12.25 5.75 6.55
CA LYS A 52 12.77 5.89 7.91
C LYS A 52 12.01 4.97 8.84
N GLU A 53 12.72 4.28 9.69
CA GLU A 53 12.10 3.49 10.74
C GLU A 53 11.68 4.41 11.90
N LEU A 54 10.50 4.14 12.43
CA LEU A 54 9.92 4.76 13.63
C LEU A 54 9.79 3.70 14.72
N ASP A 55 9.43 4.12 15.94
CA ASP A 55 9.09 3.19 17.00
C ASP A 55 7.99 2.23 16.55
N GLY A 56 8.27 0.95 16.67
CA GLY A 56 7.33 -0.13 16.41
C GLY A 56 6.38 -0.34 17.58
N PHE A 57 5.52 -1.35 17.48
CA PHE A 57 4.62 -1.75 18.56
C PHE A 57 4.32 -3.23 18.51
N GLN A 58 3.84 -3.77 19.62
CA GLN A 58 3.42 -5.16 19.72
C GLN A 58 1.91 -5.23 19.92
N VAL A 59 1.31 -6.28 19.38
CA VAL A 59 -0.08 -6.65 19.61
C VAL A 59 -0.07 -8.03 20.26
N ASP A 60 -0.61 -8.12 21.46
CA ASP A 60 -0.68 -9.40 22.17
C ASP A 60 -1.65 -10.39 21.49
N SER A 61 -1.51 -11.67 21.82
CA SER A 61 -2.28 -12.75 21.21
C SER A 61 -3.79 -12.61 21.41
N THR A 62 -4.22 -12.09 22.57
CA THR A 62 -5.64 -11.91 22.90
C THR A 62 -6.27 -10.85 22.03
N LEU A 63 -5.63 -9.70 21.91
CA LEU A 63 -6.10 -8.61 21.05
C LEU A 63 -6.07 -9.02 19.59
N ALA A 64 -4.97 -9.65 19.13
CA ALA A 64 -4.83 -10.09 17.74
C ALA A 64 -5.92 -11.13 17.35
N GLY A 65 -6.23 -12.09 18.23
CA GLY A 65 -7.30 -13.06 18.03
C GLY A 65 -8.68 -12.41 18.08
N SER A 66 -8.95 -11.57 19.07
CA SER A 66 -10.26 -10.89 19.22
C SER A 66 -10.58 -9.95 18.05
N ALA A 67 -9.54 -9.32 17.46
CA ALA A 67 -9.68 -8.48 16.28
C ALA A 67 -9.74 -9.29 14.96
N GLY A 68 -9.57 -10.62 15.01
CA GLY A 68 -9.54 -11.46 13.81
C GLY A 68 -8.28 -11.29 12.95
N LEU A 69 -7.19 -10.74 13.50
CA LEU A 69 -5.94 -10.52 12.77
C LEU A 69 -5.12 -11.79 12.65
N THR A 70 -5.10 -12.61 13.70
CA THR A 70 -4.39 -13.88 13.74
C THR A 70 -5.21 -14.93 14.50
N ASP A 71 -4.76 -16.18 14.42
CA ASP A 71 -5.25 -17.30 15.24
C ASP A 71 -4.61 -17.30 16.65
N ASN A 72 -4.78 -16.20 17.39
CA ASN A 72 -4.19 -15.95 18.72
C ASN A 72 -2.65 -15.97 18.74
N LYS A 73 -2.01 -15.50 17.68
CA LYS A 73 -0.56 -15.26 17.65
C LYS A 73 -0.28 -13.76 17.84
N PRO A 74 0.73 -13.40 18.66
CA PRO A 74 1.10 -12.01 18.82
C PRO A 74 1.75 -11.47 17.54
N LEU A 75 1.68 -10.15 17.34
CA LEU A 75 2.33 -9.44 16.25
C LEU A 75 3.44 -8.56 16.80
N ASP A 76 4.58 -8.60 16.15
CA ASP A 76 5.64 -7.61 16.29
C ASP A 76 5.66 -6.75 15.03
N VAL A 77 5.44 -5.45 15.19
CA VAL A 77 5.20 -4.53 14.08
C VAL A 77 6.30 -3.48 14.03
N ARG A 78 7.10 -3.50 12.97
CA ARG A 78 8.05 -2.44 12.63
C ARG A 78 7.34 -1.41 11.75
N VAL A 79 7.53 -0.14 12.04
CA VAL A 79 6.83 0.96 11.36
C VAL A 79 7.82 1.79 10.55
N LEU A 80 7.59 1.88 9.26
CA LEU A 80 8.41 2.66 8.33
C LEU A 80 7.59 3.81 7.75
N VAL A 81 8.24 4.94 7.46
CA VAL A 81 7.60 6.13 6.88
C VAL A 81 8.47 6.76 5.81
N LEU A 82 7.85 7.28 4.73
CA LEU A 82 8.56 8.09 3.74
C LEU A 82 8.72 9.52 4.24
N GLY A 83 9.98 10.01 4.27
CA GLY A 83 10.28 11.38 4.67
C GLY A 83 9.97 11.67 6.14
N ASN A 84 9.59 12.92 6.44
CA ASN A 84 9.34 13.42 7.81
C ASN A 84 7.91 13.88 8.04
N ASP A 85 7.02 13.72 7.06
CA ASP A 85 5.65 14.19 7.16
C ASP A 85 4.86 13.29 8.13
N LYS A 86 4.26 13.89 9.14
CA LYS A 86 3.39 13.20 10.11
C LYS A 86 2.16 12.57 9.46
N THR A 87 1.77 13.06 8.29
CA THR A 87 0.63 12.57 7.51
C THR A 87 1.03 11.54 6.45
N ALA A 88 2.33 11.26 6.26
CA ALA A 88 2.79 10.29 5.28
C ALA A 88 2.25 8.89 5.56
N THR A 89 2.05 8.12 4.48
CA THR A 89 1.71 6.70 4.56
C THR A 89 2.77 5.94 5.35
N LYS A 90 2.32 5.11 6.28
CA LYS A 90 3.18 4.21 7.03
C LYS A 90 3.12 2.81 6.42
N LEU A 91 4.28 2.21 6.26
CA LEU A 91 4.42 0.80 5.95
C LEU A 91 4.71 0.06 7.26
N LYS A 92 3.82 -0.87 7.62
CA LYS A 92 3.89 -1.66 8.85
C LYS A 92 4.31 -3.08 8.47
N LEU A 93 5.55 -3.44 8.77
CA LEU A 93 6.11 -4.77 8.50
C LEU A 93 5.90 -5.66 9.72
N MET A 94 5.45 -6.89 9.49
CA MET A 94 5.13 -7.85 10.55
C MET A 94 5.69 -9.22 10.20
N GLN A 95 6.40 -9.82 11.17
CA GLN A 95 6.75 -11.22 11.14
C GLN A 95 6.03 -11.95 12.28
N ILE A 96 5.30 -13.00 11.95
CA ILE A 96 4.50 -13.72 12.93
C ILE A 96 5.28 -14.98 13.33
N ALA A 97 5.70 -15.07 14.59
CA ALA A 97 6.49 -16.17 15.10
C ALA A 97 5.82 -17.52 14.88
N LYS A 98 6.61 -18.52 14.51
CA LYS A 98 6.14 -19.93 14.31
C LYS A 98 5.06 -20.04 13.22
N THR A 99 5.15 -19.21 12.20
CA THR A 99 4.32 -19.34 10.99
C THR A 99 5.19 -19.49 9.76
N SER A 100 4.61 -20.04 8.69
CA SER A 100 5.22 -20.11 7.37
C SER A 100 4.22 -19.53 6.37
N PRO A 101 4.17 -18.20 6.23
CA PRO A 101 3.26 -17.58 5.29
C PRO A 101 3.56 -18.04 3.87
N ARG A 102 2.52 -18.21 3.07
CA ARG A 102 2.67 -18.56 1.66
C ARG A 102 2.87 -17.28 0.86
N SER A 103 3.93 -17.23 0.07
CA SER A 103 4.08 -16.21 -0.97
C SER A 103 3.03 -16.42 -2.06
N GLY A 104 2.47 -15.32 -2.58
CA GLY A 104 1.69 -15.36 -3.81
C GLY A 104 2.60 -15.57 -5.04
N ASP A 105 2.00 -15.83 -6.19
CA ASP A 105 2.71 -15.74 -7.47
C ASP A 105 2.93 -14.25 -7.79
N ASN A 106 4.18 -13.83 -7.74
CA ASN A 106 4.63 -12.45 -7.95
C ASN A 106 5.46 -12.27 -9.23
N ASP A 107 5.35 -13.17 -10.20
CA ASP A 107 6.08 -13.04 -11.47
C ASP A 107 5.62 -11.82 -12.26
N PHE A 108 4.32 -11.62 -12.34
CA PHE A 108 3.71 -10.45 -12.99
C PHE A 108 2.56 -9.89 -12.14
N ILE A 109 2.16 -8.65 -12.40
CA ILE A 109 1.05 -8.02 -11.67
C ILE A 109 -0.27 -8.79 -11.81
N HIS A 110 -0.47 -9.53 -12.89
CA HIS A 110 -1.68 -10.31 -13.15
C HIS A 110 -1.61 -11.77 -12.67
N SER A 111 -0.46 -12.21 -12.14
CA SER A 111 -0.30 -13.60 -11.67
C SER A 111 -1.13 -13.93 -10.45
N HIS A 112 -1.50 -12.92 -9.65
CA HIS A 112 -2.24 -13.10 -8.41
C HIS A 112 -3.21 -11.93 -8.18
N THR A 113 -4.33 -12.16 -7.51
CA THR A 113 -5.26 -11.09 -7.11
C THR A 113 -4.82 -10.43 -5.81
N GLY A 114 -5.33 -9.22 -5.53
CA GLY A 114 -5.05 -8.45 -4.32
C GLY A 114 -4.10 -7.28 -4.57
N PHE A 115 -3.52 -6.75 -3.50
CA PHE A 115 -2.52 -5.67 -3.61
C PHE A 115 -1.28 -6.20 -4.32
N ARG A 116 -0.84 -5.53 -5.39
CA ARG A 116 0.21 -6.06 -6.27
C ARG A 116 1.53 -5.29 -6.19
N TYR A 117 1.49 -3.98 -5.98
CA TYR A 117 2.69 -3.15 -5.95
C TYR A 117 2.50 -1.91 -5.08
N LEU A 118 3.63 -1.34 -4.69
CA LEU A 118 3.72 0.00 -4.12
C LEU A 118 4.32 0.91 -5.17
N THR A 119 3.73 2.08 -5.42
CA THR A 119 4.33 3.12 -6.25
C THR A 119 4.88 4.23 -5.38
N ILE A 120 6.15 4.55 -5.55
CA ILE A 120 6.87 5.56 -4.80
C ILE A 120 7.46 6.57 -5.76
N ILE A 121 7.11 7.83 -5.57
CA ILE A 121 7.68 8.92 -6.37
C ILE A 121 9.01 9.34 -5.74
N ILE A 122 10.06 9.35 -6.54
CA ILE A 122 11.43 9.66 -6.10
C ILE A 122 11.97 10.90 -6.84
N ALA A 123 12.82 11.64 -6.16
CA ALA A 123 13.41 12.86 -6.73
C ALA A 123 14.62 12.60 -7.64
N ASP A 124 15.30 11.46 -7.48
CA ASP A 124 16.54 11.12 -8.19
C ASP A 124 16.62 9.61 -8.44
N THR A 125 16.40 9.24 -9.69
CA THR A 125 16.44 7.83 -10.13
C THR A 125 17.86 7.26 -10.07
N SER A 126 18.90 8.04 -10.42
CA SER A 126 20.29 7.58 -10.39
C SER A 126 20.75 7.27 -8.96
N ALA A 127 20.40 8.14 -8.01
CA ALA A 127 20.70 7.91 -6.59
C ALA A 127 19.95 6.69 -6.03
N ALA A 128 18.68 6.49 -6.42
CA ALA A 128 17.89 5.31 -6.03
C ALA A 128 18.51 4.01 -6.57
N LEU A 129 18.86 3.97 -7.85
CA LEU A 129 19.56 2.82 -8.46
C LEU A 129 20.89 2.52 -7.77
N SER A 130 21.64 3.56 -7.37
CA SER A 130 22.90 3.40 -6.66
C SER A 130 22.71 2.79 -5.27
N ARG A 131 21.66 3.18 -4.52
CA ARG A 131 21.31 2.57 -3.21
C ARG A 131 20.89 1.11 -3.37
N LEU A 132 19.99 0.81 -4.31
CA LEU A 132 19.53 -0.54 -4.60
C LEU A 132 20.71 -1.47 -4.96
N LYS A 133 21.62 -1.00 -5.81
CA LYS A 133 22.84 -1.75 -6.18
C LYS A 133 23.73 -2.06 -4.97
N LYS A 134 23.87 -1.13 -4.02
CA LYS A 134 24.70 -1.33 -2.81
C LYS A 134 24.17 -2.47 -1.94
N ILE A 135 22.87 -2.69 -1.90
CA ILE A 135 22.24 -3.79 -1.16
C ILE A 135 21.95 -5.02 -2.03
N GLY A 136 22.50 -5.08 -3.25
CA GLY A 136 22.40 -6.23 -4.15
C GLY A 136 21.06 -6.38 -4.86
N VAL A 137 20.19 -5.37 -4.83
CA VAL A 137 18.90 -5.39 -5.53
C VAL A 137 19.07 -5.00 -6.99
N ILE A 138 18.55 -5.86 -7.88
CA ILE A 138 18.62 -5.69 -9.33
C ILE A 138 17.23 -5.28 -9.84
N PRO A 139 17.12 -4.19 -10.61
CA PRO A 139 15.88 -3.82 -11.26
C PRO A 139 15.38 -4.89 -12.24
N LEU A 140 14.05 -5.00 -12.34
CA LEU A 140 13.41 -5.98 -13.19
C LEU A 140 13.49 -5.58 -14.68
N ALA A 141 13.58 -6.57 -15.54
CA ALA A 141 13.55 -6.43 -17.00
C ALA A 141 14.54 -5.37 -17.51
N LYS A 142 14.02 -4.37 -18.25
CA LYS A 142 14.82 -3.26 -18.80
C LYS A 142 14.73 -1.98 -17.95
N SER A 143 14.30 -2.08 -16.67
CA SER A 143 14.20 -0.90 -15.80
C SER A 143 15.57 -0.21 -15.61
N PRO A 144 15.64 1.12 -15.57
CA PRO A 144 14.53 2.07 -15.70
C PRO A 144 14.01 2.19 -17.14
N VAL A 145 12.70 2.33 -17.29
CA VAL A 145 12.05 2.54 -18.60
C VAL A 145 11.44 3.94 -18.63
N THR A 146 11.80 4.72 -19.66
CA THR A 146 11.21 6.05 -19.86
C THR A 146 9.71 5.93 -20.08
N LEU A 147 8.93 6.69 -19.33
CA LEU A 147 7.48 6.71 -19.46
C LEU A 147 7.05 7.52 -20.69
N PRO A 148 5.97 7.12 -21.35
CA PRO A 148 5.42 7.87 -22.48
C PRO A 148 5.08 9.31 -22.11
N GLN A 149 5.32 10.26 -23.02
CA GLN A 149 5.10 11.69 -22.81
C GLN A 149 3.66 12.04 -22.46
N ASN A 150 2.70 11.26 -22.95
CA ASN A 150 1.27 11.43 -22.64
C ASN A 150 0.86 10.84 -21.30
N LEU A 151 1.73 10.11 -20.60
CA LEU A 151 1.48 9.55 -19.27
C LEU A 151 2.15 10.40 -18.19
N VAL A 152 3.49 10.40 -18.15
CA VAL A 152 4.27 11.23 -17.19
C VAL A 152 5.54 11.73 -17.90
N PRO A 153 5.53 12.96 -18.45
CA PRO A 153 6.65 13.48 -19.21
C PRO A 153 7.96 13.56 -18.41
N GLY A 154 9.07 13.14 -19.01
CA GLY A 154 10.41 13.26 -18.41
C GLY A 154 10.70 12.31 -17.24
N MET A 155 9.82 11.35 -16.99
CA MET A 155 9.95 10.39 -15.90
C MET A 155 10.26 8.98 -16.42
N SER A 156 10.87 8.20 -15.56
CA SER A 156 11.14 6.77 -15.77
C SER A 156 10.54 5.93 -14.66
N LEU A 157 10.15 4.73 -15.01
CA LEU A 157 9.69 3.70 -14.09
C LEU A 157 10.82 2.69 -13.86
N THR A 158 11.15 2.46 -12.59
CA THR A 158 12.02 1.38 -12.14
C THR A 158 11.21 0.40 -11.30
N CYS A 159 11.16 -0.86 -11.70
CA CYS A 159 10.53 -1.91 -10.92
C CYS A 159 11.58 -2.78 -10.24
N VAL A 160 11.38 -3.07 -8.96
CA VAL A 160 12.19 -4.01 -8.17
C VAL A 160 11.28 -4.95 -7.40
N LYS A 161 11.84 -6.04 -6.87
CA LYS A 161 11.16 -6.90 -5.89
C LYS A 161 11.79 -6.67 -4.50
N ASP A 162 10.92 -6.65 -3.48
CA ASP A 162 11.38 -6.73 -2.09
C ASP A 162 11.85 -8.16 -1.74
N PRO A 163 12.35 -8.43 -0.52
CA PRO A 163 12.82 -9.77 -0.14
C PRO A 163 11.78 -10.88 -0.26
N ASP A 164 10.50 -10.57 -0.15
CA ASP A 164 9.39 -11.52 -0.28
C ASP A 164 8.82 -11.59 -1.72
N GLY A 165 9.45 -10.88 -2.66
CA GLY A 165 9.06 -10.85 -4.07
C GLY A 165 7.93 -9.88 -4.39
N ASN A 166 7.51 -9.02 -3.47
CA ASN A 166 6.49 -8.01 -3.76
C ASN A 166 7.06 -6.93 -4.68
N LEU A 167 6.24 -6.45 -5.61
CA LEU A 167 6.65 -5.45 -6.57
C LEU A 167 6.67 -4.05 -5.96
N VAL A 168 7.75 -3.34 -6.20
CA VAL A 168 7.91 -1.92 -5.83
C VAL A 168 8.28 -1.13 -7.07
N GLU A 169 7.48 -0.12 -7.38
CA GLU A 169 7.68 0.81 -8.48
C GLU A 169 8.27 2.12 -7.96
N LEU A 170 9.36 2.56 -8.56
CA LEU A 170 9.95 3.87 -8.33
C LEU A 170 9.75 4.71 -9.58
N ILE A 171 9.05 5.82 -9.46
CA ILE A 171 8.85 6.78 -10.55
C ILE A 171 9.65 8.04 -10.24
N GLY A 172 10.58 8.38 -11.09
CA GLY A 172 11.47 9.52 -10.93
C GLY A 172 11.96 10.09 -12.26
N PRO A 173 12.69 11.22 -12.24
CA PRO A 173 13.28 11.80 -13.45
C PRO A 173 14.08 10.77 -14.22
N THR A 174 14.01 10.82 -15.55
CA THR A 174 14.83 9.97 -16.43
C THR A 174 16.32 10.23 -16.14
N PRO A 175 17.13 9.19 -15.86
CA PRO A 175 18.56 9.31 -15.57
C PRO A 175 19.34 9.98 -16.68
#